data_0e3cab47a7911eccd1d2de60601f38cb
#
_entry.id   0e3cab47a7911eccd1d2de60601f38cb
#
_cell.length_a   1.000
_cell.length_b   1.000
_cell.length_c   1.000
_cell.angle_alpha   90.00
_cell.angle_beta   90.00
_cell.angle_gamma   90.00
#
_symmetry.space_group_name_H-M   'P 1'
#
loop_
_entity.id
_entity.type
_entity.pdbx_description
1 polymer ?
#
loop_
_entity_poly.entity_id
_entity_poly.type
_entity_poly.pdbx_seq_one_letter_code
_entity_poly.pdbx_strand_id
1 'polypeptide(L)'
;MTGDALTPREVAEQLGVTVRTVQRWVTHGRLSATRIGGRVRIAPESLAAITQPGSGAGGSPRPTPEVQPIRAVLVANRGEVVGRVARTAHRLGMRVIGVQAPDDVPPRGVDLTLPVASYLDGEAMIDAARRAGADAVHPGYGFLAESASFAQSVLDAGLTWVGPPPAAMAALGDKAAGRRRAAGLGIPVIPGYDGEAQHDDGLAAAALRIGFPLLVKPAAGGGGKGMQVVRDPARLRDALAISRREARSAFADDRLVLERLLVGPRHVEVQVVFDRSGRGIHLSERDCSTQRRHQKMVEESPAPTVSADLGGRLGAAALSLAGAVGYVGAGTVEFLLTDGGEFFFLEMNTRLQVEHPVTEAVTGRDLIEDQLRIAAGEPLALQPGPMPPNGHAIEARLYAEDPDAGFLPAAGRVARIRWPSGVRIDTALAEGDVISDRYDPLLAKLIAHGPTRAAALAALRVALDRTQLLGVRTNLRFLRWLMVQRVMTAGQMRTDT
;
A
#
# COMPACT_ATOMS: atom_id res chain seq x y z
N MET A 1 -32.78 -30.86 24.53
CA MET A 1 -33.17 -31.27 23.16
C MET A 1 -31.86 -31.26 22.35
N THR A 2 -31.31 -32.43 22.14
CA THR A 2 -30.03 -32.61 21.37
C THR A 2 -30.36 -32.51 19.88
N GLY A 3 -30.03 -31.39 19.28
CA GLY A 3 -30.08 -31.26 17.81
C GLY A 3 -29.22 -32.34 17.17
N ASP A 4 -29.74 -33.01 16.11
CA ASP A 4 -29.03 -34.09 15.43
C ASP A 4 -27.68 -33.61 14.87
N ALA A 5 -26.61 -34.21 15.36
CA ALA A 5 -25.23 -33.85 14.96
C ALA A 5 -24.97 -34.29 13.50
N LEU A 6 -24.55 -33.35 12.68
CA LEU A 6 -24.42 -33.49 11.24
C LEU A 6 -23.17 -34.30 10.82
N THR A 7 -23.26 -35.01 9.71
CA THR A 7 -22.09 -35.65 9.06
C THR A 7 -21.28 -34.63 8.24
N PRO A 8 -19.97 -34.88 7.97
CA PRO A 8 -19.21 -34.05 7.09
C PRO A 8 -19.79 -33.87 5.68
N ARG A 9 -20.60 -34.84 5.21
CA ARG A 9 -21.27 -34.78 3.91
C ARG A 9 -22.46 -33.81 3.94
N GLU A 10 -23.29 -33.88 4.97
CA GLU A 10 -24.44 -32.98 5.15
C GLU A 10 -23.96 -31.51 5.31
N VAL A 11 -22.88 -31.31 6.05
CA VAL A 11 -22.27 -29.98 6.17
C VAL A 11 -21.70 -29.49 4.83
N ALA A 12 -21.10 -30.37 4.04
CA ALA A 12 -20.57 -30.02 2.72
C ALA A 12 -21.68 -29.59 1.76
N GLU A 13 -22.82 -30.33 1.77
CA GLU A 13 -24.01 -30.00 0.98
C GLU A 13 -24.64 -28.67 1.41
N GLN A 14 -24.80 -28.44 2.72
CA GLN A 14 -25.37 -27.21 3.26
C GLN A 14 -24.53 -25.94 2.97
N LEU A 15 -23.22 -26.09 2.94
CA LEU A 15 -22.28 -24.95 2.76
C LEU A 15 -21.77 -24.81 1.32
N GLY A 16 -22.19 -25.67 0.38
CA GLY A 16 -21.75 -25.65 -1.02
C GLY A 16 -20.25 -25.91 -1.21
N VAL A 17 -19.62 -26.73 -0.33
CA VAL A 17 -18.20 -27.03 -0.34
C VAL A 17 -17.93 -28.54 -0.48
N THR A 18 -16.66 -28.93 -0.67
CA THR A 18 -16.31 -30.36 -0.73
C THR A 18 -16.21 -30.98 0.67
N VAL A 19 -16.50 -32.28 0.80
CA VAL A 19 -16.31 -33.03 2.06
C VAL A 19 -14.87 -32.91 2.57
N ARG A 20 -13.88 -32.86 1.69
CA ARG A 20 -12.47 -32.66 2.03
C ARG A 20 -12.23 -31.30 2.69
N THR A 21 -12.94 -30.27 2.26
CA THR A 21 -12.90 -28.94 2.90
C THR A 21 -13.45 -28.98 4.30
N VAL A 22 -14.58 -29.64 4.51
CA VAL A 22 -15.20 -29.82 5.85
C VAL A 22 -14.27 -30.60 6.79
N GLN A 23 -13.69 -31.72 6.29
CA GLN A 23 -12.71 -32.50 7.06
C GLN A 23 -11.51 -31.68 7.49
N ARG A 24 -10.97 -30.82 6.61
CA ARG A 24 -9.89 -29.90 6.91
C ARG A 24 -10.31 -28.89 8.00
N TRP A 25 -11.54 -28.36 7.94
CA TRP A 25 -12.04 -27.45 8.96
C TRP A 25 -12.19 -28.10 10.34
N VAL A 26 -12.59 -29.37 10.37
CA VAL A 26 -12.61 -30.17 11.60
C VAL A 26 -11.20 -30.40 12.15
N THR A 27 -10.25 -30.79 11.30
CA THR A 27 -8.85 -31.03 11.69
C THR A 27 -8.17 -29.77 12.23
N HIS A 28 -8.52 -28.60 11.70
CA HIS A 28 -7.95 -27.30 12.13
C HIS A 28 -8.81 -26.60 13.20
N GLY A 29 -9.80 -27.29 13.80
CA GLY A 29 -10.62 -26.77 14.89
C GLY A 29 -11.60 -25.65 14.50
N ARG A 30 -11.82 -25.43 13.20
CA ARG A 30 -12.80 -24.44 12.69
C ARG A 30 -14.26 -24.91 12.80
N LEU A 31 -14.47 -26.21 12.89
CA LEU A 31 -15.74 -26.84 13.17
C LEU A 31 -15.58 -27.75 14.38
N SER A 32 -16.41 -27.56 15.39
CA SER A 32 -16.46 -28.44 16.56
C SER A 32 -17.09 -29.77 16.15
N ALA A 33 -16.34 -30.86 16.30
CA ALA A 33 -16.78 -32.20 15.97
C ALA A 33 -16.41 -33.20 17.05
N THR A 34 -17.32 -34.16 17.27
CA THR A 34 -17.14 -35.31 18.17
C THR A 34 -17.09 -36.59 17.39
N ARG A 35 -16.40 -37.63 17.87
CA ARG A 35 -16.44 -38.97 17.26
C ARG A 35 -17.45 -39.83 18.03
N ILE A 36 -18.49 -40.27 17.32
CA ILE A 36 -19.51 -41.19 17.85
C ILE A 36 -19.48 -42.46 17.01
N GLY A 37 -19.17 -43.59 17.62
CA GLY A 37 -19.07 -44.89 16.93
C GLY A 37 -18.02 -44.89 15.81
N GLY A 38 -16.88 -44.18 15.98
CA GLY A 38 -15.81 -44.05 14.97
C GLY A 38 -16.09 -43.06 13.83
N ARG A 39 -17.29 -42.47 13.78
CA ARG A 39 -17.71 -41.50 12.75
C ARG A 39 -17.69 -40.09 13.29
N VAL A 40 -17.21 -39.14 12.48
CA VAL A 40 -17.19 -37.71 12.81
C VAL A 40 -18.63 -37.15 12.77
N ARG A 41 -19.01 -36.45 13.83
CA ARG A 41 -20.26 -35.73 13.97
C ARG A 41 -19.98 -34.27 14.31
N ILE A 42 -20.59 -33.35 13.57
CA ILE A 42 -20.36 -31.90 13.66
C ILE A 42 -21.58 -31.27 14.36
N ALA A 43 -21.33 -30.44 15.34
CA ALA A 43 -22.37 -29.72 16.07
C ALA A 43 -23.03 -28.65 15.16
N PRO A 44 -24.37 -28.65 14.97
CA PRO A 44 -25.08 -27.70 14.12
C PRO A 44 -24.78 -26.23 14.45
N GLU A 45 -24.62 -25.92 15.73
CA GLU A 45 -24.27 -24.58 16.21
C GLU A 45 -22.91 -24.08 15.71
N SER A 46 -21.98 -24.99 15.38
CA SER A 46 -20.67 -24.62 14.84
C SER A 46 -20.74 -24.18 13.37
N LEU A 47 -21.85 -24.46 12.65
CA LEU A 47 -22.06 -23.96 11.29
C LEU A 47 -22.40 -22.47 11.28
N ALA A 48 -23.15 -22.00 12.28
CA ALA A 48 -23.51 -20.59 12.40
C ALA A 48 -22.24 -19.70 12.47
N ALA A 49 -21.17 -20.22 13.05
CA ALA A 49 -19.88 -19.54 13.11
C ALA A 49 -19.15 -19.41 11.74
N ILE A 50 -19.51 -20.24 10.75
CA ILE A 50 -18.91 -20.21 9.40
C ILE A 50 -19.79 -19.41 8.44
N THR A 51 -21.11 -19.38 8.65
CA THR A 51 -22.07 -18.72 7.76
C THR A 51 -22.29 -17.25 8.09
N GLN A 52 -21.86 -16.77 9.27
CA GLN A 52 -21.88 -15.34 9.60
C GLN A 52 -20.62 -14.68 9.05
N PRO A 53 -20.72 -13.65 8.18
CA PRO A 53 -19.56 -12.89 7.74
C PRO A 53 -18.97 -12.16 8.94
N GLY A 54 -17.82 -12.62 9.44
CA GLY A 54 -17.07 -11.99 10.52
C GLY A 54 -16.69 -12.83 11.73
N SER A 55 -17.11 -14.10 11.86
CA SER A 55 -16.71 -14.95 12.99
C SER A 55 -15.57 -15.92 12.60
N GLY A 56 -14.41 -15.37 12.33
CA GLY A 56 -13.16 -16.15 12.21
C GLY A 56 -12.57 -16.46 13.59
N ALA A 57 -12.46 -17.77 13.89
CA ALA A 57 -11.67 -18.41 14.96
C ALA A 57 -11.85 -17.89 16.38
N GLY A 58 -12.42 -18.74 17.23
CA GLY A 58 -12.42 -18.61 18.70
C GLY A 58 -11.00 -18.64 19.28
N GLY A 59 -10.27 -17.54 19.15
CA GLY A 59 -9.28 -17.15 20.13
C GLY A 59 -10.00 -16.46 21.26
N SER A 60 -9.66 -16.74 22.52
CA SER A 60 -10.06 -15.91 23.66
C SER A 60 -9.98 -14.44 23.26
N PRO A 61 -10.94 -13.59 23.64
CA PRO A 61 -10.86 -12.17 23.30
C PRO A 61 -9.47 -11.69 23.73
N ARG A 62 -8.69 -11.19 22.76
CA ARG A 62 -7.40 -10.56 23.10
C ARG A 62 -7.74 -9.48 24.11
N PRO A 63 -7.03 -9.37 25.23
CA PRO A 63 -7.29 -8.33 26.21
C PRO A 63 -7.32 -7.00 25.43
N THR A 64 -8.34 -6.19 25.70
CA THR A 64 -8.44 -4.85 25.11
C THR A 64 -7.12 -4.15 25.40
N PRO A 65 -6.35 -3.72 24.39
CA PRO A 65 -5.08 -3.05 24.62
C PRO A 65 -5.34 -1.85 25.54
N GLU A 66 -4.49 -1.69 26.54
CA GLU A 66 -4.51 -0.48 27.36
C GLU A 66 -4.24 0.72 26.45
N VAL A 67 -5.16 1.69 26.48
CA VAL A 67 -5.02 2.91 25.67
C VAL A 67 -3.90 3.76 26.28
N GLN A 68 -2.81 3.92 25.54
CA GLN A 68 -1.70 4.75 25.91
C GLN A 68 -1.75 6.06 25.09
N PRO A 69 -2.18 7.18 25.64
CA PRO A 69 -2.32 8.41 24.88
C PRO A 69 -0.97 8.89 24.36
N ILE A 70 -0.91 9.17 23.05
CA ILE A 70 0.24 9.81 22.40
C ILE A 70 0.11 11.32 22.58
N ARG A 71 1.09 11.95 23.21
CA ARG A 71 1.13 13.41 23.44
C ARG A 71 2.14 14.09 22.51
N ALA A 72 3.16 13.36 22.10
CA ALA A 72 4.21 13.86 21.23
C ALA A 72 4.62 12.80 20.22
N VAL A 73 4.64 13.13 18.93
CA VAL A 73 5.02 12.22 17.85
C VAL A 73 6.22 12.77 17.08
N LEU A 74 7.26 11.93 16.91
CA LEU A 74 8.33 12.21 15.97
C LEU A 74 7.92 11.67 14.60
N VAL A 75 8.01 12.50 13.55
CA VAL A 75 7.82 12.08 12.17
C VAL A 75 9.17 11.76 11.55
N ALA A 76 9.48 10.48 11.42
CA ALA A 76 10.76 9.98 10.89
C ALA A 76 10.78 10.06 9.34
N ASN A 77 10.58 11.26 8.81
CA ASN A 77 10.44 11.50 7.37
C ASN A 77 10.75 12.97 7.01
N ARG A 78 10.61 13.30 5.71
CA ARG A 78 10.79 14.62 5.13
C ARG A 78 9.63 15.05 4.22
N GLY A 79 9.66 16.27 3.77
CA GLY A 79 8.79 16.77 2.72
C GLY A 79 7.33 16.89 3.15
N GLU A 80 6.42 16.68 2.20
CA GLU A 80 5.00 17.00 2.39
C GLU A 80 4.30 16.09 3.43
N VAL A 81 4.76 14.84 3.60
CA VAL A 81 4.17 13.90 4.56
C VAL A 81 4.35 14.36 6.00
N VAL A 82 5.44 15.09 6.32
CA VAL A 82 5.65 15.66 7.65
C VAL A 82 4.55 16.67 7.97
N GLY A 83 4.30 17.62 7.07
CA GLY A 83 3.21 18.59 7.21
C GLY A 83 1.82 17.92 7.23
N ARG A 84 1.66 16.81 6.48
CA ARG A 84 0.43 16.03 6.47
C ARG A 84 0.15 15.37 7.82
N VAL A 85 1.14 14.72 8.40
CA VAL A 85 1.05 14.11 9.75
C VAL A 85 0.85 15.19 10.80
N ALA A 86 1.63 16.26 10.75
CA ALA A 86 1.58 17.36 11.71
C ALA A 86 0.19 18.00 11.82
N ARG A 87 -0.47 18.23 10.68
CA ARG A 87 -1.83 18.80 10.64
C ARG A 87 -2.84 17.97 11.43
N THR A 88 -2.80 16.65 11.30
CA THR A 88 -3.68 15.75 12.04
C THR A 88 -3.27 15.63 13.50
N ALA A 89 -1.98 15.46 13.78
CA ALA A 89 -1.47 15.35 15.14
C ALA A 89 -1.81 16.60 15.99
N HIS A 90 -1.65 17.81 15.44
CA HIS A 90 -2.05 19.06 16.10
C HIS A 90 -3.56 19.12 16.36
N ARG A 91 -4.39 18.69 15.40
CA ARG A 91 -5.85 18.60 15.59
C ARG A 91 -6.22 17.66 16.74
N LEU A 92 -5.40 16.64 16.99
CA LEU A 92 -5.54 15.73 18.12
C LEU A 92 -4.86 16.21 19.42
N GLY A 93 -4.29 17.43 19.42
CA GLY A 93 -3.62 18.01 20.57
C GLY A 93 -2.22 17.45 20.85
N MET A 94 -1.60 16.80 19.87
CA MET A 94 -0.27 16.22 19.99
C MET A 94 0.81 17.22 19.56
N ARG A 95 1.95 17.22 20.25
CA ARG A 95 3.16 17.92 19.83
C ARG A 95 3.85 17.13 18.72
N VAL A 96 4.39 17.82 17.71
CA VAL A 96 5.03 17.21 16.54
C VAL A 96 6.49 17.56 16.47
N ILE A 97 7.33 16.54 16.37
CA ILE A 97 8.77 16.66 16.20
C ILE A 97 9.11 16.25 14.76
N GLY A 98 9.74 17.14 14.01
CA GLY A 98 10.34 16.88 12.72
C GLY A 98 11.84 16.62 12.83
N VAL A 99 12.40 16.00 11.81
CA VAL A 99 13.84 15.81 11.66
C VAL A 99 14.31 16.43 10.34
N GLN A 100 15.57 16.85 10.29
CA GLN A 100 16.16 17.46 9.11
C GLN A 100 17.56 16.88 8.85
N ALA A 101 17.75 16.30 7.67
CA ALA A 101 19.07 15.92 7.18
C ALA A 101 19.77 17.10 6.49
N PRO A 102 21.11 17.07 6.32
CA PRO A 102 21.84 18.10 5.60
C PRO A 102 21.32 18.31 4.17
N ASP A 103 21.36 19.56 3.71
CA ASP A 103 20.98 19.97 2.35
C ASP A 103 19.49 19.68 1.98
N ASP A 104 18.63 19.50 2.96
CA ASP A 104 17.19 19.34 2.74
C ASP A 104 16.39 20.55 3.22
N VAL A 105 15.19 20.67 2.67
CA VAL A 105 14.22 21.70 3.07
C VAL A 105 13.76 21.42 4.50
N PRO A 106 13.74 22.45 5.38
CA PRO A 106 13.25 22.27 6.74
C PRO A 106 11.81 21.74 6.79
N PRO A 107 11.50 20.80 7.70
CA PRO A 107 10.14 20.34 7.89
C PRO A 107 9.25 21.50 8.35
N ARG A 108 8.03 21.56 7.81
CA ARG A 108 7.09 22.64 8.11
C ARG A 108 5.88 22.11 8.90
N GLY A 109 5.32 22.99 9.72
CA GLY A 109 4.17 22.63 10.54
C GLY A 109 4.51 21.72 11.71
N VAL A 110 5.75 21.74 12.19
CA VAL A 110 6.22 21.00 13.37
C VAL A 110 6.57 21.97 14.51
N ASP A 111 6.51 21.48 15.74
CA ASP A 111 6.80 22.31 16.95
C ASP A 111 8.28 22.34 17.27
N LEU A 112 9.03 21.31 16.84
CA LEU A 112 10.47 21.19 17.05
C LEU A 112 11.09 20.48 15.86
N THR A 113 12.25 20.96 15.41
CA THR A 113 13.08 20.28 14.40
C THR A 113 14.42 19.88 14.99
N LEU A 114 14.81 18.64 14.80
CA LEU A 114 16.12 18.12 15.24
C LEU A 114 16.96 17.69 14.03
N PRO A 115 18.28 17.95 14.04
CA PRO A 115 19.17 17.52 12.99
C PRO A 115 19.40 15.99 13.09
N VAL A 116 19.47 15.34 11.92
CA VAL A 116 19.88 13.93 11.73
C VAL A 116 20.88 13.85 10.60
N ALA A 117 21.78 12.88 10.64
CA ALA A 117 22.77 12.69 9.57
C ALA A 117 22.12 12.18 8.27
N SER A 118 21.09 11.33 8.39
CA SER A 118 20.39 10.70 7.28
C SER A 118 18.99 10.27 7.70
N TYR A 119 18.03 10.34 6.77
CA TYR A 119 16.69 9.77 6.96
C TYR A 119 16.66 8.24 6.99
N LEU A 120 17.77 7.57 6.67
CA LEU A 120 17.95 6.11 6.77
C LEU A 120 18.66 5.69 8.07
N ASP A 121 19.03 6.62 8.92
CA ASP A 121 19.67 6.34 10.22
C ASP A 121 18.61 6.14 11.30
N GLY A 122 18.23 4.89 11.53
CA GLY A 122 17.22 4.53 12.52
C GLY A 122 17.61 4.84 13.96
N GLU A 123 18.91 4.71 14.29
CA GLU A 123 19.41 5.04 15.63
C GLU A 123 19.33 6.54 15.91
N ALA A 124 19.72 7.37 14.94
CA ALA A 124 19.59 8.82 15.05
C ALA A 124 18.12 9.26 15.19
N MET A 125 17.18 8.57 14.50
CA MET A 125 15.74 8.83 14.66
C MET A 125 15.25 8.54 16.07
N ILE A 126 15.64 7.41 16.64
CA ILE A 126 15.27 7.00 18.02
C ILE A 126 15.88 7.95 19.05
N ASP A 127 17.15 8.30 18.87
CA ASP A 127 17.83 9.27 19.75
C ASP A 127 17.14 10.65 19.70
N ALA A 128 16.79 11.14 18.49
CA ALA A 128 16.03 12.39 18.33
C ALA A 128 14.67 12.31 19.04
N ALA A 129 13.94 11.18 18.92
CA ALA A 129 12.66 10.98 19.59
C ALA A 129 12.80 11.05 21.11
N ARG A 130 13.79 10.36 21.68
CA ARG A 130 14.07 10.35 23.12
C ARG A 130 14.46 11.74 23.63
N ARG A 131 15.37 12.43 22.96
CA ARG A 131 15.80 13.80 23.33
C ARG A 131 14.66 14.80 23.29
N ALA A 132 13.74 14.64 22.33
CA ALA A 132 12.57 15.52 22.23
C ALA A 132 11.43 15.14 23.19
N GLY A 133 11.52 13.99 23.89
CA GLY A 133 10.43 13.46 24.72
C GLY A 133 9.21 13.08 23.88
N ALA A 134 9.42 12.42 22.73
CA ALA A 134 8.34 11.85 21.95
C ALA A 134 7.84 10.55 22.59
N ASP A 135 6.54 10.30 22.51
CA ASP A 135 5.91 9.05 22.93
C ASP A 135 5.86 8.04 21.78
N ALA A 136 5.84 8.54 20.53
CA ALA A 136 5.63 7.76 19.35
C ALA A 136 6.51 8.19 18.17
N VAL A 137 6.72 7.25 17.24
CA VAL A 137 7.37 7.49 15.96
C VAL A 137 6.42 7.14 14.81
N HIS A 138 6.14 8.11 13.94
CA HIS A 138 5.39 7.94 12.70
C HIS A 138 6.35 7.91 11.51
N PRO A 139 6.46 6.83 10.74
CA PRO A 139 7.46 6.70 9.69
C PRO A 139 7.09 7.45 8.38
N GLY A 140 5.83 7.85 8.21
CA GLY A 140 5.34 8.34 6.92
C GLY A 140 5.35 7.25 5.85
N TYR A 141 6.01 7.53 4.72
CA TYR A 141 6.25 6.59 3.62
C TYR A 141 7.65 6.78 3.03
N GLY A 142 8.21 5.75 2.37
CA GLY A 142 9.61 5.72 1.94
C GLY A 142 10.58 5.58 3.12
N PHE A 143 11.87 5.71 2.87
CA PHE A 143 12.94 5.58 3.88
C PHE A 143 12.77 4.34 4.78
N LEU A 144 12.54 4.56 6.07
CA LEU A 144 12.42 3.50 7.08
C LEU A 144 10.99 2.98 7.28
N ALA A 145 10.01 3.47 6.52
CA ALA A 145 8.60 3.14 6.73
C ALA A 145 8.24 1.65 6.53
N GLU A 146 9.03 0.93 5.75
CA GLU A 146 8.87 -0.52 5.51
C GLU A 146 9.99 -1.36 6.16
N SER A 147 10.80 -0.75 7.03
CA SER A 147 11.86 -1.45 7.77
C SER A 147 11.32 -2.12 9.03
N ALA A 148 11.14 -3.44 8.99
CA ALA A 148 10.72 -4.23 10.16
C ALA A 148 11.73 -4.12 11.31
N SER A 149 13.03 -4.03 11.01
CA SER A 149 14.08 -3.87 12.02
C SER A 149 14.01 -2.51 12.71
N PHE A 150 13.76 -1.43 11.96
CA PHE A 150 13.56 -0.10 12.55
C PHE A 150 12.31 -0.05 13.43
N ALA A 151 11.19 -0.60 12.96
CA ALA A 151 9.96 -0.70 13.75
C ALA A 151 10.19 -1.45 15.06
N GLN A 152 10.96 -2.57 15.03
CA GLN A 152 11.35 -3.31 16.23
C GLN A 152 12.22 -2.46 17.15
N SER A 153 13.23 -1.77 16.63
CA SER A 153 14.11 -0.90 17.41
C SER A 153 13.36 0.24 18.10
N VAL A 154 12.33 0.81 17.45
CA VAL A 154 11.45 1.81 18.07
C VAL A 154 10.70 1.22 19.27
N LEU A 155 10.14 0.01 19.10
CA LEU A 155 9.44 -0.69 20.19
C LEU A 155 10.39 -1.06 21.35
N ASP A 156 11.59 -1.57 21.05
CA ASP A 156 12.62 -1.91 22.03
C ASP A 156 13.12 -0.67 22.79
N ALA A 157 13.02 0.50 22.15
CA ALA A 157 13.33 1.79 22.76
C ALA A 157 12.24 2.28 23.75
N GLY A 158 11.11 1.56 23.87
CA GLY A 158 9.97 1.91 24.71
C GLY A 158 9.06 2.98 24.06
N LEU A 159 9.21 3.23 22.76
CA LEU A 159 8.39 4.17 22.00
C LEU A 159 7.25 3.44 21.26
N THR A 160 6.14 4.13 21.05
CA THR A 160 5.04 3.61 20.25
C THR A 160 5.39 3.71 18.76
N TRP A 161 5.33 2.59 18.06
CA TRP A 161 5.44 2.53 16.60
C TRP A 161 4.06 2.81 15.96
N VAL A 162 3.97 3.83 15.10
CA VAL A 162 2.73 4.15 14.36
C VAL A 162 2.77 3.44 13.01
N GLY A 163 2.36 2.17 13.03
CA GLY A 163 2.40 1.30 11.85
C GLY A 163 2.11 -0.15 12.21
N PRO A 164 2.25 -1.06 11.23
CA PRO A 164 2.02 -2.49 11.43
C PRO A 164 3.10 -3.13 12.32
N PRO A 165 2.80 -4.27 12.96
CA PRO A 165 3.79 -5.02 13.72
C PRO A 165 4.99 -5.43 12.85
N PRO A 166 6.23 -5.41 13.38
CA PRO A 166 7.42 -5.83 12.62
C PRO A 166 7.29 -7.19 11.95
N ALA A 167 6.62 -8.15 12.61
CA ALA A 167 6.38 -9.49 12.07
C ALA A 167 5.48 -9.45 10.82
N ALA A 168 4.45 -8.59 10.79
CA ALA A 168 3.58 -8.41 9.63
C ALA A 168 4.34 -7.73 8.48
N MET A 169 5.20 -6.74 8.79
CA MET A 169 6.08 -6.10 7.82
C MET A 169 7.04 -7.10 7.18
N ALA A 170 7.72 -7.92 7.96
CA ALA A 170 8.64 -8.94 7.47
C ALA A 170 7.91 -10.02 6.63
N ALA A 171 6.68 -10.39 7.02
CA ALA A 171 5.91 -11.42 6.33
C ALA A 171 5.42 -10.99 4.92
N LEU A 172 5.27 -9.68 4.68
CA LEU A 172 4.73 -9.12 3.43
C LEU A 172 5.75 -8.28 2.65
N GLY A 173 6.85 -7.87 3.28
CA GLY A 173 7.90 -7.07 2.64
C GLY A 173 8.74 -7.86 1.62
N ASP A 174 8.85 -9.19 1.76
CA ASP A 174 9.41 -10.07 0.72
C ASP A 174 8.32 -10.40 -0.31
N LYS A 175 8.52 -9.97 -1.56
CA LYS A 175 7.54 -10.14 -2.65
C LYS A 175 7.20 -11.61 -2.92
N ALA A 176 8.18 -12.50 -2.86
CA ALA A 176 7.95 -13.93 -3.07
C ALA A 176 7.16 -14.54 -1.91
N ALA A 177 7.45 -14.16 -0.67
CA ALA A 177 6.71 -14.60 0.51
C ALA A 177 5.26 -14.07 0.47
N GLY A 178 5.06 -12.79 0.15
CA GLY A 178 3.74 -12.17 -0.03
C GLY A 178 2.92 -12.89 -1.10
N ARG A 179 3.52 -13.18 -2.26
CA ARG A 179 2.90 -13.92 -3.37
C ARG A 179 2.49 -15.34 -2.96
N ARG A 180 3.38 -16.10 -2.29
CA ARG A 180 3.06 -17.46 -1.80
C ARG A 180 1.92 -17.42 -0.77
N ARG A 181 1.91 -16.42 0.11
CA ARG A 181 0.85 -16.24 1.10
C ARG A 181 -0.49 -15.92 0.44
N ALA A 182 -0.51 -14.99 -0.53
CA ALA A 182 -1.70 -14.68 -1.31
C ALA A 182 -2.26 -15.93 -2.02
N ALA A 183 -1.40 -16.67 -2.71
CA ALA A 183 -1.79 -17.93 -3.36
C ALA A 183 -2.34 -18.96 -2.36
N GLY A 184 -1.73 -19.08 -1.18
CA GLY A 184 -2.19 -19.99 -0.12
C GLY A 184 -3.56 -19.62 0.46
N LEU A 185 -3.97 -18.37 0.35
CA LEU A 185 -5.29 -17.86 0.72
C LEU A 185 -6.31 -17.94 -0.44
N GLY A 186 -5.90 -18.45 -1.61
CA GLY A 186 -6.75 -18.50 -2.80
C GLY A 186 -6.88 -17.16 -3.53
N ILE A 187 -6.06 -16.17 -3.19
CA ILE A 187 -6.00 -14.89 -3.92
C ILE A 187 -5.24 -15.13 -5.23
N PRO A 188 -5.80 -14.72 -6.37
CA PRO A 188 -5.12 -14.90 -7.65
C PRO A 188 -3.75 -14.22 -7.67
N VAL A 189 -2.73 -14.94 -8.15
CA VAL A 189 -1.38 -14.42 -8.38
C VAL A 189 -1.00 -14.59 -9.83
N ILE A 190 -0.18 -13.69 -10.38
CA ILE A 190 0.29 -13.81 -11.76
C ILE A 190 0.98 -15.17 -11.93
N PRO A 191 0.63 -15.99 -12.94
CA PRO A 191 1.33 -17.24 -13.21
C PRO A 191 2.84 -17.00 -13.30
N GLY A 192 3.62 -17.70 -12.49
CA GLY A 192 5.05 -17.42 -12.38
C GLY A 192 5.82 -18.50 -11.64
N TYR A 193 7.11 -18.24 -11.43
CA TYR A 193 8.03 -19.12 -10.73
C TYR A 193 8.92 -18.30 -9.78
N ASP A 194 8.91 -18.68 -8.51
CA ASP A 194 9.72 -18.14 -7.42
C ASP A 194 10.39 -19.25 -6.58
N GLY A 195 10.60 -20.42 -7.22
CA GLY A 195 11.09 -21.62 -6.55
C GLY A 195 12.61 -21.62 -6.30
N GLU A 196 13.08 -22.66 -5.61
CA GLU A 196 14.46 -22.82 -5.17
C GLU A 196 15.44 -23.12 -6.32
N ALA A 197 14.97 -23.68 -7.44
CA ALA A 197 15.82 -23.98 -8.59
C ALA A 197 16.19 -22.69 -9.35
N GLN A 198 17.20 -22.01 -8.84
CA GLN A 198 17.66 -20.72 -9.35
C GLN A 198 18.76 -20.81 -10.44
N HIS A 199 19.18 -22.02 -10.82
CA HIS A 199 20.11 -22.20 -11.95
C HIS A 199 19.40 -21.98 -13.28
N ASP A 200 20.13 -21.57 -14.31
CA ASP A 200 19.56 -21.09 -15.58
C ASP A 200 18.68 -22.14 -16.28
N ASP A 201 19.04 -23.44 -16.24
CA ASP A 201 18.22 -24.49 -16.83
C ASP A 201 16.91 -24.71 -16.06
N GLY A 202 16.90 -24.55 -14.72
CA GLY A 202 15.71 -24.62 -13.89
C GLY A 202 14.76 -23.48 -14.20
N LEU A 203 15.31 -22.25 -14.31
CA LEU A 203 14.53 -21.07 -14.70
C LEU A 203 14.03 -21.18 -16.15
N ALA A 204 14.83 -21.71 -17.08
CA ALA A 204 14.39 -21.94 -18.45
C ALA A 204 13.24 -22.95 -18.54
N ALA A 205 13.31 -24.04 -17.80
CA ALA A 205 12.22 -25.01 -17.72
C ALA A 205 10.93 -24.39 -17.11
N ALA A 206 11.09 -23.53 -16.11
CA ALA A 206 9.96 -22.79 -15.54
C ALA A 206 9.37 -21.80 -16.55
N ALA A 207 10.19 -21.05 -17.27
CA ALA A 207 9.76 -20.12 -18.31
C ALA A 207 8.92 -20.77 -19.41
N LEU A 208 9.31 -21.98 -19.87
CA LEU A 208 8.54 -22.74 -20.84
C LEU A 208 7.16 -23.16 -20.33
N ARG A 209 7.03 -23.45 -19.02
CA ARG A 209 5.73 -23.78 -18.41
C ARG A 209 4.83 -22.55 -18.23
N ILE A 210 5.43 -21.39 -17.92
CA ILE A 210 4.70 -20.10 -17.75
C ILE A 210 4.21 -19.62 -19.12
N GLY A 211 5.02 -19.80 -20.17
CA GLY A 211 4.79 -19.29 -21.52
C GLY A 211 5.32 -17.87 -21.68
N PHE A 212 5.37 -17.41 -22.94
CA PHE A 212 5.84 -16.09 -23.33
C PHE A 212 4.66 -15.22 -23.84
N PRO A 213 4.73 -13.89 -23.67
CA PRO A 213 5.81 -13.12 -23.08
C PRO A 213 5.87 -13.25 -21.54
N LEU A 214 7.07 -13.16 -20.98
CA LEU A 214 7.28 -13.19 -19.54
C LEU A 214 8.19 -12.04 -19.07
N LEU A 215 8.14 -11.80 -17.76
CA LEU A 215 8.94 -10.84 -17.06
C LEU A 215 9.92 -11.57 -16.14
N VAL A 216 11.20 -11.26 -16.26
CA VAL A 216 12.26 -11.67 -15.33
C VAL A 216 12.46 -10.53 -14.34
N LYS A 217 12.37 -10.80 -13.03
CA LYS A 217 12.50 -9.79 -11.97
C LYS A 217 13.49 -10.25 -10.91
N PRO A 218 14.27 -9.35 -10.27
CA PRO A 218 14.92 -9.63 -8.99
C PRO A 218 13.88 -10.05 -7.95
N ALA A 219 14.20 -11.05 -7.12
CA ALA A 219 13.35 -11.47 -6.00
C ALA A 219 13.32 -10.40 -4.89
N ALA A 220 14.45 -9.71 -4.69
CA ALA A 220 14.58 -8.58 -3.78
C ALA A 220 14.46 -7.25 -4.53
N GLY A 221 14.02 -6.18 -3.81
CA GLY A 221 13.93 -4.82 -4.33
C GLY A 221 12.62 -4.43 -4.96
N GLY A 222 12.54 -3.18 -5.44
CA GLY A 222 11.34 -2.53 -5.97
C GLY A 222 11.63 -1.53 -7.08
N GLY A 223 10.56 -0.86 -7.57
CA GLY A 223 10.69 0.23 -8.55
C GLY A 223 11.11 -0.21 -9.96
N GLY A 224 10.95 -1.50 -10.29
CA GLY A 224 11.24 -2.01 -11.65
C GLY A 224 12.71 -2.17 -12.00
N LYS A 225 13.64 -1.93 -11.07
CA LYS A 225 15.08 -2.05 -11.30
C LYS A 225 15.46 -3.52 -11.55
N GLY A 226 16.21 -3.79 -12.60
CA GLY A 226 16.65 -5.15 -12.96
C GLY A 226 15.59 -6.01 -13.65
N MET A 227 14.43 -5.47 -14.00
CA MET A 227 13.39 -6.20 -14.70
C MET A 227 13.68 -6.27 -16.21
N GLN A 228 13.48 -7.46 -16.80
CA GLN A 228 13.64 -7.72 -18.23
C GLN A 228 12.38 -8.35 -18.81
N VAL A 229 11.85 -7.77 -19.88
CA VAL A 229 10.74 -8.35 -20.64
C VAL A 229 11.31 -9.31 -21.68
N VAL A 230 10.86 -10.57 -21.64
CA VAL A 230 11.27 -11.61 -22.58
C VAL A 230 10.07 -12.01 -23.45
N ARG A 231 10.10 -11.65 -24.72
CA ARG A 231 9.07 -11.99 -25.71
C ARG A 231 9.45 -13.21 -26.54
N ASP A 232 10.76 -13.38 -26.79
CA ASP A 232 11.34 -14.47 -27.56
C ASP A 232 12.10 -15.41 -26.61
N PRO A 233 11.76 -16.72 -26.60
CA PRO A 233 12.48 -17.72 -25.80
C PRO A 233 14.00 -17.70 -25.99
N ALA A 234 14.48 -17.38 -27.19
CA ALA A 234 15.92 -17.32 -27.49
C ALA A 234 16.66 -16.25 -26.68
N ARG A 235 15.96 -15.20 -26.21
CA ARG A 235 16.52 -14.13 -25.42
C ARG A 235 16.52 -14.38 -23.91
N LEU A 236 15.93 -15.49 -23.47
CA LEU A 236 15.75 -15.76 -22.03
C LEU A 236 17.07 -15.80 -21.26
N ARG A 237 18.08 -16.51 -21.78
CA ARG A 237 19.37 -16.65 -21.09
C ARG A 237 20.09 -15.29 -20.91
N ASP A 238 20.05 -14.44 -21.93
CA ASP A 238 20.61 -13.09 -21.86
C ASP A 238 19.88 -12.25 -20.79
N ALA A 239 18.54 -12.32 -20.78
CA ALA A 239 17.72 -11.60 -19.79
C ALA A 239 17.98 -12.07 -18.36
N LEU A 240 18.12 -13.39 -18.13
CA LEU A 240 18.48 -13.94 -16.81
C LEU A 240 19.84 -13.42 -16.35
N ALA A 241 20.85 -13.42 -17.24
CA ALA A 241 22.20 -12.95 -16.93
C ALA A 241 22.22 -11.45 -16.57
N ILE A 242 21.48 -10.62 -17.33
CA ILE A 242 21.36 -9.17 -17.08
C ILE A 242 20.66 -8.94 -15.72
N SER A 243 19.47 -9.52 -15.53
CA SER A 243 18.68 -9.34 -14.29
C SER A 243 19.46 -9.79 -13.04
N ARG A 244 20.19 -10.91 -13.13
CA ARG A 244 20.98 -11.46 -12.03
C ARG A 244 22.15 -10.52 -11.66
N ARG A 245 22.84 -9.98 -12.66
CA ARG A 245 23.95 -9.02 -12.44
C ARG A 245 23.43 -7.74 -11.76
N GLU A 246 22.31 -7.19 -12.25
CA GLU A 246 21.70 -5.99 -11.68
C GLU A 246 21.16 -6.25 -10.27
N ALA A 247 20.52 -7.40 -10.03
CA ALA A 247 20.02 -7.82 -8.74
C ALA A 247 21.17 -7.93 -7.70
N ARG A 248 22.25 -8.58 -8.06
CA ARG A 248 23.44 -8.73 -7.20
C ARG A 248 24.07 -7.38 -6.87
N SER A 249 24.18 -6.50 -7.85
CA SER A 249 24.75 -5.16 -7.66
C SER A 249 23.88 -4.25 -6.78
N ALA A 250 22.56 -4.32 -6.95
CA ALA A 250 21.64 -3.39 -6.31
C ALA A 250 21.14 -3.86 -4.93
N PHE A 251 21.04 -5.19 -4.73
CA PHE A 251 20.35 -5.77 -3.58
C PHE A 251 21.16 -6.85 -2.84
N ALA A 252 22.36 -7.18 -3.31
CA ALA A 252 23.20 -8.27 -2.82
C ALA A 252 22.48 -9.65 -2.83
N ASP A 253 21.42 -9.79 -3.63
CA ASP A 253 20.62 -11.01 -3.80
C ASP A 253 20.43 -11.24 -5.30
N ASP A 254 20.84 -12.39 -5.84
CA ASP A 254 20.78 -12.69 -7.26
C ASP A 254 19.63 -13.63 -7.66
N ARG A 255 18.73 -13.93 -6.72
CA ARG A 255 17.54 -14.71 -6.99
C ARG A 255 16.59 -13.96 -7.91
N LEU A 256 15.99 -14.72 -8.83
CA LEU A 256 15.08 -14.20 -9.83
C LEU A 256 13.67 -14.81 -9.68
N VAL A 257 12.68 -14.03 -10.01
CA VAL A 257 11.28 -14.43 -10.15
C VAL A 257 10.91 -14.31 -11.63
N LEU A 258 10.23 -15.33 -12.16
CA LEU A 258 9.65 -15.27 -13.48
C LEU A 258 8.14 -15.10 -13.35
N GLU A 259 7.55 -14.22 -14.15
CA GLU A 259 6.09 -14.03 -14.19
C GLU A 259 5.60 -13.87 -15.63
N ARG A 260 4.37 -14.31 -15.90
CA ARG A 260 3.70 -13.98 -17.16
C ARG A 260 3.61 -12.47 -17.30
N LEU A 261 3.99 -11.92 -18.45
CA LEU A 261 3.76 -10.50 -18.73
C LEU A 261 2.28 -10.27 -19.03
N LEU A 262 1.65 -9.45 -18.21
CA LEU A 262 0.33 -8.91 -18.51
C LEU A 262 0.51 -7.70 -19.42
N VAL A 263 -0.22 -7.67 -20.55
CA VAL A 263 -0.15 -6.58 -21.52
C VAL A 263 -1.20 -5.53 -21.14
N GLY A 264 -0.76 -4.30 -20.92
CA GLY A 264 -1.63 -3.16 -20.60
C GLY A 264 -2.56 -3.39 -19.39
N PRO A 265 -2.10 -3.97 -18.27
CA PRO A 265 -2.97 -4.13 -17.12
C PRO A 265 -3.24 -2.76 -16.50
N ARG A 266 -4.30 -2.67 -15.69
CA ARG A 266 -4.50 -1.55 -14.78
C ARG A 266 -3.87 -1.85 -13.45
N HIS A 267 -3.34 -0.81 -12.81
CA HIS A 267 -2.86 -0.87 -11.44
C HIS A 267 -3.98 -0.39 -10.53
N VAL A 268 -4.64 -1.32 -9.86
CA VAL A 268 -5.71 -1.03 -8.91
C VAL A 268 -5.26 -1.48 -7.52
N GLU A 269 -5.54 -0.67 -6.51
CA GLU A 269 -5.12 -0.97 -5.15
C GLU A 269 -6.23 -0.72 -4.14
N VAL A 270 -6.18 -1.42 -3.01
CA VAL A 270 -7.20 -1.36 -1.97
C VAL A 270 -6.60 -0.88 -0.66
N GLN A 271 -7.13 0.22 -0.13
CA GLN A 271 -6.78 0.71 1.20
C GLN A 271 -7.40 -0.18 2.27
N VAL A 272 -6.60 -0.69 3.18
CA VAL A 272 -7.08 -1.40 4.38
C VAL A 272 -6.65 -0.68 5.64
N VAL A 273 -7.46 -0.82 6.69
CA VAL A 273 -7.15 -0.35 8.06
C VAL A 273 -7.57 -1.44 9.04
N PHE A 274 -6.66 -1.81 9.94
CA PHE A 274 -6.90 -2.82 10.98
C PHE A 274 -6.57 -2.26 12.36
N ASP A 275 -7.40 -2.58 13.36
CA ASP A 275 -7.06 -2.31 14.75
C ASP A 275 -6.31 -3.48 15.43
N ARG A 276 -5.84 -3.24 16.65
CA ARG A 276 -5.11 -4.24 17.44
C ARG A 276 -5.94 -5.47 17.84
N SER A 277 -7.28 -5.38 17.78
CA SER A 277 -8.17 -6.51 18.02
C SER A 277 -8.31 -7.44 16.82
N GLY A 278 -7.79 -7.04 15.66
CA GLY A 278 -7.89 -7.76 14.39
C GLY A 278 -9.15 -7.39 13.58
N ARG A 279 -9.90 -6.36 13.99
CA ARG A 279 -10.98 -5.82 13.16
C ARG A 279 -10.40 -5.00 12.04
N GLY A 280 -10.83 -5.27 10.82
CA GLY A 280 -10.36 -4.60 9.63
C GLY A 280 -11.48 -4.12 8.72
N ILE A 281 -11.21 -3.03 8.01
CA ILE A 281 -12.06 -2.51 6.94
C ILE A 281 -11.24 -2.25 5.70
N HIS A 282 -11.87 -2.28 4.54
CA HIS A 282 -11.31 -1.71 3.32
C HIS A 282 -12.04 -0.41 2.97
N LEU A 283 -11.32 0.55 2.39
CA LEU A 283 -11.78 1.90 2.13
C LEU A 283 -11.72 2.21 0.63
N SER A 284 -12.56 1.53 -0.15
CA SER A 284 -12.59 1.67 -1.61
C SER A 284 -11.27 1.28 -2.26
N GLU A 285 -11.23 1.37 -3.56
CA GLU A 285 -10.05 1.14 -4.40
C GLU A 285 -9.57 2.44 -5.03
N ARG A 286 -8.28 2.44 -5.41
CA ARG A 286 -7.66 3.50 -6.20
C ARG A 286 -7.21 2.94 -7.54
N ASP A 287 -7.33 3.71 -8.61
CA ASP A 287 -6.66 3.46 -9.89
C ASP A 287 -5.38 4.28 -9.93
N CYS A 288 -4.25 3.58 -10.04
CA CYS A 288 -2.91 4.15 -10.12
C CYS A 288 -2.23 3.81 -11.45
N SER A 289 -3.02 3.54 -12.50
CA SER A 289 -2.50 3.12 -13.81
C SER A 289 -1.75 4.23 -14.54
N THR A 290 -1.99 5.50 -14.19
CA THR A 290 -1.28 6.64 -14.79
C THR A 290 0.13 6.73 -14.23
N GLN A 291 1.05 6.07 -14.90
CA GLN A 291 2.43 5.88 -14.46
C GLN A 291 3.42 6.25 -15.55
N ARG A 292 4.64 6.58 -15.14
CA ARG A 292 5.80 6.70 -16.02
C ARG A 292 6.94 5.84 -15.47
N ARG A 293 7.35 4.84 -16.21
CA ARG A 293 8.43 3.90 -15.78
C ARG A 293 8.17 3.34 -14.37
N HIS A 294 6.92 2.93 -14.09
CA HIS A 294 6.44 2.43 -12.80
C HIS A 294 6.36 3.47 -11.66
N GLN A 295 6.55 4.76 -11.96
CA GLN A 295 6.31 5.86 -11.03
C GLN A 295 4.90 6.39 -11.24
N LYS A 296 4.06 6.32 -10.21
CA LYS A 296 2.70 6.87 -10.23
C LYS A 296 2.75 8.39 -10.40
N MET A 297 1.88 8.94 -11.23
CA MET A 297 1.82 10.37 -11.52
C MET A 297 0.46 10.98 -11.27
N VAL A 298 -0.60 10.21 -11.53
CA VAL A 298 -1.99 10.57 -11.25
C VAL A 298 -2.71 9.37 -10.69
N GLU A 299 -3.45 9.57 -9.63
CA GLU A 299 -4.23 8.55 -8.96
C GLU A 299 -5.68 9.03 -8.78
N GLU A 300 -6.62 8.10 -8.79
CA GLU A 300 -8.02 8.43 -8.60
C GLU A 300 -8.78 7.38 -7.77
N SER A 301 -9.80 7.82 -7.06
CA SER A 301 -10.71 6.97 -6.29
C SER A 301 -12.15 7.47 -6.41
N PRO A 302 -13.14 6.56 -6.57
CA PRO A 302 -12.98 5.13 -6.84
C PRO A 302 -12.37 4.87 -8.23
N ALA A 303 -11.84 3.65 -8.45
CA ALA A 303 -11.28 3.27 -9.74
C ALA A 303 -12.38 3.23 -10.83
N PRO A 304 -12.24 3.97 -11.95
CA PRO A 304 -13.36 4.19 -12.90
C PRO A 304 -13.81 2.93 -13.63
N THR A 305 -13.00 1.87 -13.62
CA THR A 305 -13.27 0.61 -14.32
C THR A 305 -13.62 -0.55 -13.40
N VAL A 306 -13.69 -0.29 -12.10
CA VAL A 306 -14.02 -1.30 -11.09
C VAL A 306 -15.51 -1.23 -10.78
N SER A 307 -16.23 -2.32 -11.06
CA SER A 307 -17.63 -2.46 -10.64
C SER A 307 -17.74 -2.70 -9.12
N ALA A 308 -18.91 -2.46 -8.54
CA ALA A 308 -19.14 -2.72 -7.11
C ALA A 308 -18.84 -4.18 -6.71
N ASP A 309 -19.19 -5.17 -7.57
CA ASP A 309 -18.87 -6.58 -7.35
C ASP A 309 -17.36 -6.83 -7.34
N LEU A 310 -16.64 -6.31 -8.33
CA LEU A 310 -15.19 -6.45 -8.42
C LEU A 310 -14.51 -5.75 -7.23
N GLY A 311 -14.97 -4.55 -6.86
CA GLY A 311 -14.47 -3.82 -5.68
C GLY A 311 -14.66 -4.62 -4.39
N GLY A 312 -15.82 -5.27 -4.23
CA GLY A 312 -16.09 -6.17 -3.11
C GLY A 312 -15.13 -7.37 -3.07
N ARG A 313 -14.84 -7.99 -4.22
CA ARG A 313 -13.88 -9.10 -4.35
C ARG A 313 -12.45 -8.67 -4.04
N LEU A 314 -12.01 -7.53 -4.56
CA LEU A 314 -10.70 -6.93 -4.27
C LEU A 314 -10.58 -6.61 -2.77
N GLY A 315 -11.61 -6.00 -2.19
CA GLY A 315 -11.68 -5.67 -0.77
C GLY A 315 -11.58 -6.91 0.12
N ALA A 316 -12.35 -7.96 -0.20
CA ALA A 316 -12.31 -9.22 0.52
C ALA A 316 -10.92 -9.90 0.45
N ALA A 317 -10.28 -9.89 -0.72
CA ALA A 317 -8.93 -10.41 -0.90
C ALA A 317 -7.91 -9.63 -0.06
N ALA A 318 -8.00 -8.29 -0.07
CA ALA A 318 -7.12 -7.42 0.69
C ALA A 318 -7.27 -7.63 2.21
N LEU A 319 -8.50 -7.72 2.72
CA LEU A 319 -8.77 -8.01 4.13
C LEU A 319 -8.29 -9.39 4.54
N SER A 320 -8.48 -10.40 3.69
CA SER A 320 -8.01 -11.77 3.95
C SER A 320 -6.49 -11.83 4.08
N LEU A 321 -5.76 -11.16 3.17
CA LEU A 321 -4.29 -11.13 3.21
C LEU A 321 -3.76 -10.43 4.46
N ALA A 322 -4.23 -9.21 4.72
CA ALA A 322 -3.78 -8.40 5.85
C ALA A 322 -4.14 -9.06 7.18
N GLY A 323 -5.37 -9.60 7.31
CA GLY A 323 -5.80 -10.32 8.52
C GLY A 323 -4.98 -11.56 8.81
N ALA A 324 -4.55 -12.31 7.77
CA ALA A 324 -3.74 -13.52 7.92
C ALA A 324 -2.33 -13.29 8.51
N VAL A 325 -1.84 -12.05 8.50
CA VAL A 325 -0.54 -11.68 9.11
C VAL A 325 -0.69 -10.89 10.41
N GLY A 326 -1.92 -10.70 10.91
CA GLY A 326 -2.16 -9.88 12.09
C GLY A 326 -1.80 -8.41 11.86
N TYR A 327 -2.14 -7.89 10.68
CA TYR A 327 -1.88 -6.50 10.32
C TYR A 327 -2.55 -5.52 11.28
N VAL A 328 -1.90 -4.36 11.51
CA VAL A 328 -2.41 -3.26 12.34
C VAL A 328 -2.09 -1.93 11.65
N GLY A 329 -2.98 -0.96 11.74
CA GLY A 329 -2.83 0.34 11.09
C GLY A 329 -3.29 0.36 9.64
N ALA A 330 -2.90 1.40 8.90
CA ALA A 330 -3.21 1.58 7.50
C ALA A 330 -2.19 0.86 6.60
N GLY A 331 -2.68 0.17 5.57
CA GLY A 331 -1.88 -0.50 4.55
C GLY A 331 -2.62 -0.57 3.23
N THR A 332 -1.92 -0.93 2.17
CA THR A 332 -2.50 -0.99 0.82
C THR A 332 -2.11 -2.29 0.13
N VAL A 333 -3.10 -2.99 -0.41
CA VAL A 333 -2.88 -4.18 -1.24
C VAL A 333 -3.03 -3.80 -2.70
N GLU A 334 -1.99 -4.01 -3.47
CA GLU A 334 -1.91 -3.68 -4.89
C GLU A 334 -2.24 -4.88 -5.77
N PHE A 335 -2.99 -4.63 -6.83
CA PHE A 335 -3.42 -5.64 -7.80
C PHE A 335 -3.19 -5.16 -9.23
N LEU A 336 -2.93 -6.10 -10.14
CA LEU A 336 -3.04 -5.86 -11.57
C LEU A 336 -4.37 -6.39 -12.07
N LEU A 337 -5.12 -5.54 -12.77
CA LEU A 337 -6.44 -5.84 -13.31
C LEU A 337 -6.38 -5.92 -14.83
N THR A 338 -6.92 -7.00 -15.39
CA THR A 338 -7.08 -7.17 -16.85
C THR A 338 -8.43 -6.63 -17.33
N ASP A 339 -8.57 -6.42 -18.63
CA ASP A 339 -9.85 -6.02 -19.25
C ASP A 339 -10.97 -7.06 -19.06
N GLY A 340 -10.61 -8.33 -18.90
CA GLY A 340 -11.54 -9.41 -18.60
C GLY A 340 -12.09 -9.41 -17.17
N GLY A 341 -11.67 -8.45 -16.32
CA GLY A 341 -12.07 -8.39 -14.91
C GLY A 341 -11.34 -9.41 -14.01
N GLU A 342 -10.29 -10.05 -14.51
CA GLU A 342 -9.39 -10.85 -13.69
C GLU A 342 -8.42 -9.93 -12.96
N PHE A 343 -8.20 -10.17 -11.68
CA PHE A 343 -7.21 -9.45 -10.90
C PHE A 343 -6.16 -10.38 -10.32
N PHE A 344 -4.94 -9.88 -10.17
CA PHE A 344 -3.81 -10.62 -9.63
C PHE A 344 -3.13 -9.78 -8.56
N PHE A 345 -2.84 -10.40 -7.41
CA PHE A 345 -2.04 -9.77 -6.36
C PHE A 345 -0.66 -9.38 -6.89
N LEU A 346 -0.26 -8.15 -6.63
CA LEU A 346 1.05 -7.63 -6.97
C LEU A 346 1.95 -7.56 -5.73
N GLU A 347 1.57 -6.75 -4.75
CA GLU A 347 2.28 -6.58 -3.47
C GLU A 347 1.37 -5.97 -2.39
N MET A 348 1.84 -5.95 -1.15
CA MET A 348 1.22 -5.15 -0.10
C MET A 348 2.23 -4.16 0.45
N ASN A 349 1.88 -2.89 0.39
CA ASN A 349 2.63 -1.82 1.04
C ASN A 349 2.21 -1.71 2.50
N THR A 350 3.16 -2.00 3.41
CA THR A 350 2.91 -2.09 4.84
C THR A 350 3.05 -0.72 5.53
N ARG A 351 2.57 0.32 4.90
CA ARG A 351 2.64 1.72 5.32
C ARG A 351 1.51 2.54 4.72
N LEU A 352 1.45 3.80 5.10
CA LEU A 352 0.65 4.80 4.40
C LEU A 352 1.18 4.97 2.96
N GLN A 353 0.29 5.13 1.99
CA GLN A 353 0.63 5.42 0.59
C GLN A 353 0.67 6.94 0.33
N VAL A 354 1.44 7.37 -0.68
CA VAL A 354 1.49 8.77 -1.13
C VAL A 354 0.10 9.26 -1.52
N GLU A 355 -0.64 8.42 -2.23
CA GLU A 355 -1.97 8.64 -2.83
C GLU A 355 -3.14 8.43 -1.86
N HIS A 356 -2.88 8.27 -0.54
CA HIS A 356 -3.96 8.15 0.46
C HIS A 356 -4.98 9.31 0.43
N PRO A 357 -4.63 10.54 0.02
CA PRO A 357 -5.56 11.66 0.02
C PRO A 357 -6.80 11.46 -0.85
N VAL A 358 -6.73 10.71 -1.96
CA VAL A 358 -7.93 10.46 -2.78
C VAL A 358 -8.93 9.55 -2.05
N THR A 359 -8.44 8.57 -1.27
CA THR A 359 -9.31 7.76 -0.40
C THR A 359 -9.93 8.60 0.70
N GLU A 360 -9.15 9.46 1.36
CA GLU A 360 -9.67 10.38 2.38
C GLU A 360 -10.77 11.29 1.82
N ALA A 361 -10.56 11.83 0.62
CA ALA A 361 -11.51 12.73 -0.02
C ALA A 361 -12.87 12.08 -0.31
N VAL A 362 -12.89 10.81 -0.73
CA VAL A 362 -14.14 10.09 -1.05
C VAL A 362 -14.78 9.41 0.14
N THR A 363 -14.02 9.12 1.21
CA THR A 363 -14.56 8.43 2.41
C THR A 363 -14.84 9.38 3.57
N GLY A 364 -14.27 10.60 3.54
CA GLY A 364 -14.34 11.54 4.65
C GLY A 364 -13.50 11.13 5.88
N ARG A 365 -12.69 10.07 5.78
CA ARG A 365 -11.80 9.61 6.87
C ARG A 365 -10.45 10.31 6.79
N ASP A 366 -9.82 10.49 7.94
CA ASP A 366 -8.41 10.90 8.05
C ASP A 366 -7.59 9.66 8.44
N LEU A 367 -6.83 9.12 7.49
CA LEU A 367 -6.04 7.90 7.70
C LEU A 367 -4.89 8.08 8.69
N ILE A 368 -4.36 9.29 8.82
CA ILE A 368 -3.36 9.60 9.85
C ILE A 368 -4.00 9.58 11.24
N GLU A 369 -5.22 10.08 11.39
CA GLU A 369 -5.97 9.98 12.64
C GLU A 369 -6.22 8.53 13.02
N ASP A 370 -6.68 7.70 12.06
CA ASP A 370 -6.85 6.27 12.27
C ASP A 370 -5.55 5.61 12.73
N GLN A 371 -4.42 5.92 12.06
CA GLN A 371 -3.12 5.36 12.44
C GLN A 371 -2.70 5.76 13.87
N LEU A 372 -2.82 7.03 14.24
CA LEU A 372 -2.43 7.54 15.57
C LEU A 372 -3.33 6.97 16.67
N ARG A 373 -4.65 6.93 16.47
CA ARG A 373 -5.60 6.34 17.44
C ARG A 373 -5.38 4.84 17.63
N ILE A 374 -5.22 4.10 16.53
CA ILE A 374 -4.93 2.65 16.58
C ILE A 374 -3.59 2.38 17.27
N ALA A 375 -2.57 3.20 16.99
CA ALA A 375 -1.28 3.09 17.65
C ALA A 375 -1.37 3.38 19.17
N ALA A 376 -2.22 4.31 19.58
CA ALA A 376 -2.54 4.56 20.99
C ALA A 376 -3.35 3.43 21.65
N GLY A 377 -3.82 2.44 20.90
CA GLY A 377 -4.63 1.31 21.42
C GLY A 377 -6.14 1.51 21.31
N GLU A 378 -6.59 2.60 20.70
CA GLU A 378 -8.01 2.82 20.46
C GLU A 378 -8.55 1.83 19.40
N PRO A 379 -9.78 1.35 19.54
CA PRO A 379 -10.39 0.52 18.54
C PRO A 379 -10.72 1.32 17.28
N LEU A 380 -10.72 0.64 16.13
CA LEU A 380 -11.12 1.24 14.87
C LEU A 380 -12.58 1.75 14.96
N ALA A 381 -12.76 3.04 14.71
CA ALA A 381 -14.08 3.64 14.65
C ALA A 381 -14.82 3.14 13.40
N LEU A 382 -15.79 2.23 13.60
CA LEU A 382 -16.61 1.69 12.52
C LEU A 382 -17.87 2.54 12.34
N GLN A 383 -18.15 2.94 11.11
CA GLN A 383 -19.46 3.43 10.72
C GLN A 383 -20.41 2.23 10.54
N PRO A 384 -21.68 2.32 10.95
CA PRO A 384 -22.64 1.27 10.66
C PRO A 384 -22.89 1.11 9.16
N GLY A 385 -22.67 -0.09 8.63
CA GLY A 385 -22.96 -0.43 7.22
C GLY A 385 -21.82 -0.11 6.24
N PRO A 386 -22.05 -0.40 4.94
CA PRO A 386 -21.08 -0.12 3.88
C PRO A 386 -20.88 1.38 3.73
N MET A 387 -19.63 1.80 3.52
CA MET A 387 -19.27 3.19 3.22
C MET A 387 -19.06 3.34 1.70
N PRO A 388 -20.11 3.65 0.94
CA PRO A 388 -19.92 3.94 -0.47
C PRO A 388 -19.08 5.23 -0.62
N PRO A 389 -18.22 5.32 -1.64
CA PRO A 389 -17.46 6.52 -1.89
C PRO A 389 -18.40 7.70 -2.18
N ASN A 390 -18.14 8.85 -1.57
CA ASN A 390 -18.85 10.09 -1.82
C ASN A 390 -18.16 10.84 -2.96
N GLY A 391 -18.73 10.79 -4.14
CA GLY A 391 -18.18 11.44 -5.32
C GLY A 391 -16.93 10.75 -5.88
N HIS A 392 -15.98 11.56 -6.37
CA HIS A 392 -14.75 11.10 -7.01
C HIS A 392 -13.60 12.07 -6.70
N ALA A 393 -12.42 11.54 -6.43
CA ALA A 393 -11.22 12.33 -6.20
C ALA A 393 -10.10 11.92 -7.16
N ILE A 394 -9.32 12.91 -7.61
CA ILE A 394 -8.15 12.70 -8.46
C ILE A 394 -6.99 13.50 -7.88
N GLU A 395 -5.85 12.84 -7.70
CA GLU A 395 -4.59 13.43 -7.27
C GLU A 395 -3.62 13.53 -8.44
N ALA A 396 -2.85 14.61 -8.52
CA ALA A 396 -1.72 14.75 -9.43
C ALA A 396 -0.45 15.08 -8.62
N ARG A 397 0.62 14.36 -8.90
CA ARG A 397 1.93 14.56 -8.26
C ARG A 397 2.77 15.56 -9.03
N LEU A 398 3.10 16.67 -8.39
CA LEU A 398 4.02 17.66 -8.92
C LEU A 398 5.45 17.31 -8.52
N TYR A 399 6.29 16.99 -9.50
CA TYR A 399 7.68 16.60 -9.31
C TYR A 399 8.65 17.67 -9.85
N ALA A 400 9.80 17.82 -9.18
CA ALA A 400 10.94 18.57 -9.69
C ALA A 400 11.70 17.74 -10.75
N GLU A 401 11.16 17.73 -11.97
CA GLU A 401 11.67 16.94 -13.09
C GLU A 401 11.58 17.76 -14.38
N ASP A 402 12.51 17.51 -15.29
CA ASP A 402 12.53 18.14 -16.63
C ASP A 402 11.93 17.18 -17.68
N PRO A 403 10.66 17.37 -18.11
CA PRO A 403 10.05 16.53 -19.13
C PRO A 403 10.78 16.57 -20.49
N ASP A 404 11.39 17.70 -20.83
CA ASP A 404 12.10 17.88 -22.11
C ASP A 404 13.46 17.15 -22.09
N ALA A 405 14.02 16.88 -20.90
CA ALA A 405 15.21 16.08 -20.67
C ALA A 405 14.91 14.62 -20.25
N GLY A 406 13.76 14.07 -20.64
CA GLY A 406 13.37 12.69 -20.29
C GLY A 406 13.02 12.50 -18.82
N PHE A 407 12.54 13.56 -18.16
CA PHE A 407 12.16 13.58 -16.76
C PHE A 407 13.33 13.34 -15.79
N LEU A 408 14.49 13.86 -16.10
CA LEU A 408 15.58 13.88 -15.13
C LEU A 408 15.23 14.79 -13.95
N PRO A 409 15.67 14.44 -12.73
CA PRO A 409 15.51 15.31 -11.57
C PRO A 409 16.06 16.70 -11.82
N ALA A 410 15.37 17.71 -11.32
CA ALA A 410 15.74 19.12 -11.48
C ALA A 410 15.96 19.77 -10.13
N ALA A 411 17.18 20.27 -9.89
CA ALA A 411 17.49 21.10 -8.74
C ALA A 411 17.26 22.59 -9.05
N GLY A 412 17.06 23.40 -8.01
CA GLY A 412 16.92 24.84 -8.19
C GLY A 412 16.35 25.54 -6.95
N ARG A 413 16.37 26.90 -6.99
CA ARG A 413 15.75 27.71 -5.95
C ARG A 413 14.32 28.06 -6.33
N VAL A 414 13.39 27.83 -5.45
CA VAL A 414 11.99 28.22 -5.61
C VAL A 414 11.88 29.74 -5.51
N ALA A 415 11.70 30.39 -6.66
CA ALA A 415 11.62 31.85 -6.73
C ALA A 415 10.23 32.38 -6.39
N ARG A 416 9.16 31.63 -6.79
CA ARG A 416 7.78 31.99 -6.53
C ARG A 416 6.89 30.77 -6.54
N ILE A 417 5.91 30.78 -5.62
CA ILE A 417 4.83 29.77 -5.56
C ILE A 417 3.48 30.49 -5.51
N ARG A 418 2.54 30.01 -6.33
CA ARG A 418 1.13 30.33 -6.20
C ARG A 418 0.32 29.07 -6.30
N TRP A 419 -0.24 28.65 -5.17
CA TRP A 419 -1.17 27.53 -5.11
C TRP A 419 -2.58 27.94 -5.50
N PRO A 420 -3.35 27.09 -6.20
CA PRO A 420 -4.75 27.32 -6.51
C PRO A 420 -5.62 27.19 -5.26
N SER A 421 -6.77 27.86 -5.27
CA SER A 421 -7.86 27.61 -4.31
C SER A 421 -8.83 26.54 -4.85
N GLY A 422 -9.64 25.97 -3.95
CA GLY A 422 -10.71 25.03 -4.32
C GLY A 422 -10.29 23.57 -4.50
N VAL A 423 -9.01 23.25 -4.24
CA VAL A 423 -8.47 21.88 -4.17
C VAL A 423 -7.58 21.76 -2.94
N ARG A 424 -7.39 20.54 -2.47
CA ARG A 424 -6.41 20.26 -1.41
C ARG A 424 -5.01 20.25 -2.00
N ILE A 425 -4.07 20.87 -1.27
CA ILE A 425 -2.64 20.86 -1.60
C ILE A 425 -1.88 20.28 -0.42
N ASP A 426 -1.17 19.18 -0.63
CA ASP A 426 -0.22 18.65 0.33
C ASP A 426 1.20 18.97 -0.17
N THR A 427 1.90 19.83 0.55
CA THR A 427 3.26 20.32 0.20
C THR A 427 4.01 20.78 1.44
N ALA A 428 5.33 20.74 1.37
CA ALA A 428 6.24 21.37 2.34
C ALA A 428 6.96 22.58 1.76
N LEU A 429 6.71 22.95 0.49
CA LEU A 429 7.45 24.02 -0.18
C LEU A 429 7.06 25.43 0.29
N ALA A 430 8.07 26.29 0.33
CA ALA A 430 7.91 27.74 0.41
C ALA A 430 8.83 28.47 -0.59
N GLU A 431 8.51 29.72 -0.85
CA GLU A 431 9.41 30.61 -1.62
C GLU A 431 10.77 30.72 -0.92
N GLY A 432 11.85 30.65 -1.70
CA GLY A 432 13.21 30.69 -1.21
C GLY A 432 13.83 29.33 -0.93
N ASP A 433 13.06 28.25 -0.85
CA ASP A 433 13.60 26.90 -0.66
C ASP A 433 14.52 26.47 -1.81
N VAL A 434 15.54 25.70 -1.48
CA VAL A 434 16.48 25.11 -2.46
C VAL A 434 16.17 23.65 -2.58
N ILE A 435 15.73 23.23 -3.76
CA ILE A 435 15.44 21.83 -4.08
C ILE A 435 16.73 21.17 -4.55
N SER A 436 17.09 20.09 -3.89
CA SER A 436 18.23 19.24 -4.20
C SER A 436 17.79 18.03 -5.04
N ASP A 437 18.70 17.49 -5.83
CA ASP A 437 18.54 16.22 -6.55
C ASP A 437 18.90 14.97 -5.69
N ARG A 438 19.24 15.19 -4.43
CA ARG A 438 19.63 14.11 -3.48
C ARG A 438 18.46 13.30 -2.95
N TYR A 439 17.25 13.86 -2.98
CA TYR A 439 16.05 13.28 -2.38
C TYR A 439 14.97 13.08 -3.45
N ASP A 440 13.89 12.41 -3.06
CA ASP A 440 12.73 12.24 -3.92
C ASP A 440 12.25 13.61 -4.46
N PRO A 441 12.04 13.73 -5.78
CA PRO A 441 11.68 15.00 -6.40
C PRO A 441 10.23 15.44 -6.18
N LEU A 442 9.42 14.74 -5.37
CA LEU A 442 8.04 15.12 -5.07
C LEU A 442 7.97 16.46 -4.34
N LEU A 443 7.32 17.44 -4.95
CA LEU A 443 7.18 18.80 -4.45
C LEU A 443 5.83 19.04 -3.79
N ALA A 444 4.78 18.52 -4.41
CA ALA A 444 3.41 18.71 -3.95
C ALA A 444 2.47 17.67 -4.57
N LYS A 445 1.34 17.47 -3.90
CA LYS A 445 0.18 16.75 -4.42
C LYS A 445 -0.97 17.73 -4.54
N LEU A 446 -1.65 17.72 -5.69
CA LEU A 446 -2.87 18.48 -5.93
C LEU A 446 -4.03 17.50 -5.99
N ILE A 447 -4.97 17.60 -5.06
CA ILE A 447 -6.08 16.67 -4.91
C ILE A 447 -7.38 17.41 -5.13
N ALA A 448 -8.10 17.06 -6.22
CA ALA A 448 -9.41 17.58 -6.53
C ALA A 448 -10.49 16.55 -6.22
N HIS A 449 -11.59 17.00 -5.61
CA HIS A 449 -12.78 16.19 -5.34
C HIS A 449 -13.99 16.82 -6.01
N GLY A 450 -14.91 15.98 -6.46
CA GLY A 450 -16.17 16.43 -7.07
C GLY A 450 -17.26 15.36 -6.99
N PRO A 451 -18.52 15.72 -7.21
CA PRO A 451 -19.63 14.77 -7.16
C PRO A 451 -19.54 13.68 -8.24
N THR A 452 -18.79 13.92 -9.30
CA THR A 452 -18.52 12.97 -10.38
C THR A 452 -17.07 13.04 -10.81
N ARG A 453 -16.57 11.98 -11.48
CA ARG A 453 -15.23 11.96 -12.07
C ARG A 453 -14.98 13.16 -13.00
N ALA A 454 -15.93 13.50 -13.83
CA ALA A 454 -15.82 14.65 -14.75
C ALA A 454 -15.65 15.97 -13.98
N ALA A 455 -16.38 16.16 -12.88
CA ALA A 455 -16.26 17.33 -12.03
C ALA A 455 -14.89 17.39 -11.31
N ALA A 456 -14.41 16.27 -10.76
CA ALA A 456 -13.09 16.18 -10.13
C ALA A 456 -11.97 16.48 -11.14
N LEU A 457 -12.04 15.90 -12.35
CA LEU A 457 -11.07 16.12 -13.42
C LEU A 457 -11.07 17.60 -13.88
N ALA A 458 -12.24 18.20 -14.04
CA ALA A 458 -12.36 19.62 -14.39
C ALA A 458 -11.76 20.54 -13.31
N ALA A 459 -12.01 20.24 -12.03
CA ALA A 459 -11.42 20.97 -10.91
C ALA A 459 -9.90 20.84 -10.87
N LEU A 460 -9.37 19.62 -11.09
CA LEU A 460 -7.92 19.38 -11.12
C LEU A 460 -7.26 20.14 -12.29
N ARG A 461 -7.87 20.15 -13.48
CA ARG A 461 -7.38 20.92 -14.64
C ARG A 461 -7.26 22.40 -14.32
N VAL A 462 -8.33 22.98 -13.77
CA VAL A 462 -8.31 24.41 -13.35
C VAL A 462 -7.23 24.65 -12.29
N ALA A 463 -7.05 23.73 -11.34
CA ALA A 463 -6.03 23.84 -10.33
C ALA A 463 -4.61 23.80 -10.93
N LEU A 464 -4.33 22.85 -11.83
CA LEU A 464 -3.05 22.76 -12.51
C LEU A 464 -2.77 24.02 -13.35
N ASP A 465 -3.77 24.57 -14.07
CA ASP A 465 -3.62 25.79 -14.87
C ASP A 465 -3.30 27.02 -14.02
N ARG A 466 -3.85 27.09 -12.80
CA ARG A 466 -3.62 28.20 -11.87
C ARG A 466 -2.38 28.04 -11.00
N THR A 467 -1.79 26.85 -10.94
CA THR A 467 -0.55 26.58 -10.21
C THR A 467 0.61 27.30 -10.89
N GLN A 468 1.38 28.05 -10.11
CA GLN A 468 2.61 28.69 -10.56
C GLN A 468 3.74 28.27 -9.63
N LEU A 469 4.80 27.68 -10.18
CA LEU A 469 6.05 27.38 -9.49
C LEU A 469 7.18 27.81 -10.41
N LEU A 470 7.96 28.81 -9.97
CA LEU A 470 9.05 29.38 -10.74
C LEU A 470 10.37 29.15 -10.03
N GLY A 471 11.44 29.01 -10.81
CA GLY A 471 12.81 28.82 -10.34
C GLY A 471 13.26 27.36 -10.34
N VAL A 472 12.34 26.40 -10.42
CA VAL A 472 12.62 24.97 -10.54
C VAL A 472 11.84 24.40 -11.73
N ARG A 473 12.47 23.57 -12.53
CA ARG A 473 11.76 22.83 -13.59
C ARG A 473 10.89 21.75 -12.98
N THR A 474 9.66 21.61 -13.50
CA THR A 474 8.68 20.66 -12.98
C THR A 474 7.94 19.95 -14.10
N ASN A 475 7.31 18.84 -13.78
CA ASN A 475 6.40 18.13 -14.66
C ASN A 475 5.02 18.81 -14.85
N LEU A 476 4.81 20.03 -14.33
CA LEU A 476 3.52 20.73 -14.37
C LEU A 476 2.97 20.89 -15.78
N ARG A 477 3.81 21.23 -16.76
CA ARG A 477 3.42 21.33 -18.17
C ARG A 477 2.93 20.00 -18.73
N PHE A 478 3.62 18.91 -18.37
CA PHE A 478 3.23 17.57 -18.76
C PHE A 478 1.88 17.16 -18.11
N LEU A 479 1.68 17.45 -16.82
CA LEU A 479 0.40 17.19 -16.15
C LEU A 479 -0.76 17.91 -16.82
N ARG A 480 -0.60 19.19 -17.19
CA ARG A 480 -1.61 19.95 -17.94
C ARG A 480 -1.95 19.29 -19.27
N TRP A 481 -0.94 18.86 -20.02
CA TRP A 481 -1.11 18.13 -21.27
C TRP A 481 -1.83 16.79 -21.06
N LEU A 482 -1.44 16.04 -20.04
CA LEU A 482 -2.00 14.72 -19.73
C LEU A 482 -3.51 14.80 -19.41
N MET A 483 -3.93 15.80 -18.64
CA MET A 483 -5.32 15.95 -18.21
C MET A 483 -6.31 16.20 -19.38
N VAL A 484 -5.86 16.55 -20.55
CA VAL A 484 -6.70 16.75 -21.74
C VAL A 484 -6.64 15.58 -22.72
N GLN A 485 -5.80 14.60 -22.48
CA GLN A 485 -5.70 13.43 -23.36
C GLN A 485 -6.97 12.60 -23.30
N ARG A 486 -7.39 12.08 -24.48
CA ARG A 486 -8.64 11.29 -24.59
C ARG A 486 -8.64 10.07 -23.68
N VAL A 487 -7.52 9.36 -23.58
CA VAL A 487 -7.38 8.17 -22.74
C VAL A 487 -7.56 8.51 -21.26
N MET A 488 -7.01 9.66 -20.80
CA MET A 488 -7.18 10.15 -19.43
C MET A 488 -8.62 10.58 -19.17
N THR A 489 -9.22 11.37 -20.05
CA THR A 489 -10.61 11.85 -19.89
C THR A 489 -11.62 10.71 -19.91
N ALA A 490 -11.37 9.65 -20.67
CA ALA A 490 -12.19 8.45 -20.74
C ALA A 490 -11.98 7.46 -19.58
N GLY A 491 -11.02 7.70 -18.67
CA GLY A 491 -10.69 6.75 -17.60
C GLY A 491 -10.10 5.43 -18.12
N GLN A 492 -9.36 5.48 -19.21
CA GLN A 492 -8.83 4.30 -19.91
C GLN A 492 -7.31 4.16 -19.80
N MET A 493 -6.70 4.87 -18.82
CA MET A 493 -5.26 4.76 -18.57
C MET A 493 -4.87 3.32 -18.20
N ARG A 494 -3.69 2.91 -18.64
CA ARG A 494 -3.06 1.61 -18.37
C ARG A 494 -1.61 1.82 -17.98
N THR A 495 -0.99 0.80 -17.41
CA THR A 495 0.41 0.89 -16.94
C THR A 495 1.43 1.08 -18.06
N ASP A 496 1.06 0.84 -19.30
CA ASP A 496 1.88 0.98 -20.50
C ASP A 496 1.41 2.13 -21.44
N THR A 497 0.45 2.96 -20.97
CA THR A 497 -0.02 4.15 -21.71
C THR A 497 1.00 5.28 -21.56
#